data_af04db6e49fcad72479e31956740df99
#
_entry.id   af04db6e49fcad72479e31956740df99
#
_cell.length_a   1.000
_cell.length_b   1.000
_cell.length_c   1.000
_cell.angle_alpha   90.00
_cell.angle_beta   90.00
_cell.angle_gamma   90.00
#
_symmetry.space_group_name_H-M   'P 1'
#
loop_
_entity.id
_entity.type
_entity.pdbx_description
1 polymer ?
#
loop_
_entity_poly.entity_id
_entity_poly.type
_entity_poly.pdbx_seq_one_letter_code
_entity_poly.pdbx_strand_id
1 'polypeptide(L)'
;MGHVEVAHLSHALPDGRVLLDDISFRVGDGSIVALIGPNGAGKTTLMRLIAGDAAAQNGSITQSGGLGVMRQFIGGIRDETTVRDLLVSIASQRLRDAAERLDAAELVMMERDDEPAQMRYAAALAEWGDAGGYDYEVHWDACTVAALGIPFDRCQWRQVRTLSGGEQKRLVLESLLRSSNEVLLLDEPDNYLDVPAKLWLEEQLAATPKTVLLVSHDRELLAACAERIITVEDRRVWTHGGGFATYAQARRDRNERLDELRRRWDEEHEKLKELVRTLRIKASYNDGMASRYQAAVTRLTKFEEAGPPEESPREQNVRMRLRGGRTGKRAVICENLELTGLMKPFD
;
A
#
# COMPACT_ATOMS: atom_id res chain seq x y z
N MET A 1 20.96 -4.04 6.23
CA MET A 1 19.77 -4.20 5.38
C MET A 1 18.55 -3.69 6.13
N GLY A 2 17.67 -2.99 5.41
CA GLY A 2 16.52 -2.34 6.03
C GLY A 2 15.34 -3.27 6.24
N HIS A 3 14.58 -3.03 7.28
CA HIS A 3 13.35 -3.77 7.57
C HIS A 3 12.23 -2.84 8.05
N VAL A 4 10.99 -3.33 8.00
CA VAL A 4 9.82 -2.71 8.61
C VAL A 4 9.16 -3.70 9.54
N GLU A 5 8.87 -3.27 10.77
CA GLU A 5 8.12 -4.04 11.74
C GLU A 5 6.95 -3.21 12.26
N VAL A 6 5.78 -3.80 12.22
CA VAL A 6 4.53 -3.25 12.74
C VAL A 6 4.10 -4.14 13.89
N ALA A 7 3.90 -3.58 15.08
CA ALA A 7 3.53 -4.32 16.29
C ALA A 7 2.31 -3.69 16.95
N HIS A 8 1.25 -4.51 17.11
CA HIS A 8 0.01 -4.17 17.82
C HIS A 8 -0.65 -2.86 17.34
N LEU A 9 -0.55 -2.61 16.02
CA LEU A 9 -1.05 -1.37 15.41
C LEU A 9 -2.56 -1.38 15.33
N SER A 10 -3.19 -0.35 15.90
CA SER A 10 -4.61 -0.07 15.74
C SER A 10 -4.81 1.36 15.25
N HIS A 11 -5.75 1.53 14.33
CA HIS A 11 -6.07 2.83 13.75
C HIS A 11 -7.55 2.94 13.41
N ALA A 12 -8.18 4.05 13.85
CA ALA A 12 -9.54 4.41 13.49
C ALA A 12 -9.56 5.67 12.63
N LEU A 13 -10.52 5.75 11.73
CA LEU A 13 -10.77 6.93 10.92
C LEU A 13 -11.35 8.07 11.79
N PRO A 14 -11.32 9.34 11.33
CA PRO A 14 -11.88 10.47 12.08
C PRO A 14 -13.37 10.33 12.42
N ASP A 15 -14.11 9.50 11.69
CA ASP A 15 -15.52 9.17 11.95
C ASP A 15 -15.70 8.12 13.07
N GLY A 16 -14.61 7.65 13.71
CA GLY A 16 -14.60 6.65 14.76
C GLY A 16 -14.65 5.20 14.26
N ARG A 17 -14.72 4.96 12.97
CA ARG A 17 -14.70 3.61 12.40
C ARG A 17 -13.30 3.02 12.49
N VAL A 18 -13.16 1.89 13.20
CA VAL A 18 -11.91 1.14 13.28
C VAL A 18 -11.57 0.56 11.90
N LEU A 19 -10.41 0.91 11.38
CA LEU A 19 -9.91 0.47 10.08
C LEU A 19 -8.90 -0.67 10.22
N LEU A 20 -8.02 -0.59 11.23
CA LEU A 20 -7.02 -1.60 11.58
C LEU A 20 -7.13 -1.89 13.07
N ASP A 21 -7.08 -3.17 13.45
CA ASP A 21 -7.30 -3.64 14.81
C ASP A 21 -6.24 -4.67 15.21
N ASP A 22 -5.31 -4.26 16.08
CA ASP A 22 -4.24 -5.10 16.63
C ASP A 22 -3.44 -5.86 15.57
N ILE A 23 -2.99 -5.16 14.53
CA ILE A 23 -2.23 -5.78 13.45
C ILE A 23 -0.73 -5.83 13.78
N SER A 24 -0.12 -6.97 13.49
CA SER A 24 1.32 -7.18 13.67
C SER A 24 1.89 -7.97 12.49
N PHE A 25 2.99 -7.47 11.92
CA PHE A 25 3.74 -8.16 10.87
C PHE A 25 5.14 -7.57 10.72
N ARG A 26 6.00 -8.32 10.04
CA ARG A 26 7.36 -7.88 9.72
C ARG A 26 7.67 -8.12 8.25
N VAL A 27 8.25 -7.10 7.61
CA VAL A 27 8.88 -7.17 6.29
C VAL A 27 10.39 -7.28 6.53
N GLY A 28 10.94 -8.45 6.24
CA GLY A 28 12.35 -8.75 6.52
C GLY A 28 13.30 -8.16 5.49
N ASP A 29 14.57 -8.19 5.82
CA ASP A 29 15.66 -7.65 5.01
C ASP A 29 15.71 -8.28 3.61
N GLY A 30 15.73 -7.44 2.57
CA GLY A 30 15.86 -7.85 1.17
C GLY A 30 14.67 -8.62 0.61
N SER A 31 13.54 -8.70 1.32
CA SER A 31 12.35 -9.42 0.86
C SER A 31 11.36 -8.50 0.14
N ILE A 32 10.69 -9.03 -0.88
CA ILE A 32 9.59 -8.36 -1.57
C ILE A 32 8.27 -8.93 -1.05
N VAL A 33 7.51 -8.07 -0.38
CA VAL A 33 6.25 -8.43 0.26
C VAL A 33 5.10 -7.67 -0.39
N ALA A 34 4.09 -8.40 -0.85
CA ALA A 34 2.87 -7.80 -1.38
C ALA A 34 1.84 -7.54 -0.27
N LEU A 35 1.26 -6.36 -0.27
CA LEU A 35 0.15 -5.97 0.59
C LEU A 35 -1.13 -5.95 -0.23
N ILE A 36 -2.01 -6.92 -0.02
CA ILE A 36 -3.25 -7.08 -0.77
C ILE A 36 -4.48 -7.02 0.15
N GLY A 37 -5.65 -6.88 -0.45
CA GLY A 37 -6.92 -6.84 0.27
C GLY A 37 -7.98 -6.07 -0.52
N PRO A 38 -9.25 -6.12 -0.11
CA PRO A 38 -10.33 -5.41 -0.78
C PRO A 38 -10.13 -3.90 -0.76
N ASN A 39 -10.83 -3.19 -1.66
CA ASN A 39 -10.82 -1.73 -1.65
C ASN A 39 -11.42 -1.21 -0.35
N GLY A 40 -10.80 -0.19 0.24
CA GLY A 40 -11.22 0.36 1.54
C GLY A 40 -10.79 -0.46 2.77
N ALA A 41 -10.04 -1.56 2.62
CA ALA A 41 -9.53 -2.35 3.75
C ALA A 41 -8.44 -1.64 4.57
N GLY A 42 -7.90 -0.52 4.09
CA GLY A 42 -6.89 0.27 4.81
C GLY A 42 -5.45 0.11 4.30
N LYS A 43 -5.23 -0.51 3.13
CA LYS A 43 -3.88 -0.69 2.56
C LYS A 43 -3.10 0.63 2.45
N THR A 44 -3.65 1.62 1.76
CA THR A 44 -3.02 2.94 1.59
C THR A 44 -2.87 3.67 2.94
N THR A 45 -3.83 3.52 3.85
CA THR A 45 -3.70 4.08 5.21
C THR A 45 -2.55 3.44 5.97
N LEU A 46 -2.41 2.11 5.89
CA LEU A 46 -1.30 1.39 6.49
C LEU A 46 0.05 1.83 5.90
N MET A 47 0.14 1.99 4.57
CA MET A 47 1.33 2.53 3.91
C MET A 47 1.68 3.93 4.41
N ARG A 48 0.67 4.82 4.59
CA ARG A 48 0.87 6.17 5.13
C ARG A 48 1.31 6.17 6.60
N LEU A 49 0.80 5.25 7.42
CA LEU A 49 1.25 5.07 8.79
C LEU A 49 2.71 4.62 8.85
N ILE A 50 3.10 3.65 8.01
CA ILE A 50 4.49 3.18 7.90
C ILE A 50 5.40 4.29 7.36
N ALA A 51 4.94 5.09 6.41
CA ALA A 51 5.68 6.24 5.86
C ALA A 51 5.87 7.38 6.88
N GLY A 52 5.13 7.39 7.99
CA GLY A 52 5.12 8.49 8.95
C GLY A 52 4.26 9.68 8.53
N ASP A 53 3.46 9.56 7.45
CA ASP A 53 2.53 10.60 6.99
C ASP A 53 1.32 10.76 7.91
N ALA A 54 1.07 9.77 8.78
CA ALA A 54 0.02 9.79 9.79
C ALA A 54 0.53 9.13 11.08
N ALA A 55 0.07 9.60 12.22
CA ALA A 55 0.41 9.01 13.51
C ALA A 55 -0.45 7.78 13.80
N ALA A 56 0.18 6.73 14.29
CA ALA A 56 -0.53 5.56 14.83
C ALA A 56 -1.23 5.94 16.13
N GLN A 57 -2.48 5.47 16.32
CA GLN A 57 -3.22 5.71 17.56
C GLN A 57 -2.75 4.77 18.68
N ASN A 58 -2.48 3.51 18.33
CA ASN A 58 -1.91 2.50 19.24
C ASN A 58 -0.90 1.65 18.48
N GLY A 59 0.01 1.00 19.23
CA GLY A 59 1.05 0.14 18.67
C GLY A 59 2.31 0.90 18.30
N SER A 60 3.21 0.23 17.62
CA SER A 60 4.49 0.80 17.19
C SER A 60 4.85 0.37 15.77
N ILE A 61 5.55 1.26 15.07
CA ILE A 61 6.14 0.99 13.76
C ILE A 61 7.63 1.28 13.89
N THR A 62 8.46 0.31 13.59
CA THR A 62 9.90 0.46 13.56
C THR A 62 10.43 0.19 12.16
N GLN A 63 11.41 0.97 11.76
CA GLN A 63 12.03 0.86 10.44
C GLN A 63 13.54 1.15 10.54
N SER A 64 14.31 0.54 9.66
CA SER A 64 15.75 0.77 9.54
C SER A 64 16.17 0.86 8.08
N GLY A 65 17.34 1.45 7.81
CA GLY A 65 17.93 1.48 6.47
C GLY A 65 17.42 2.58 5.53
N GLY A 66 16.69 3.56 6.05
CA GLY A 66 16.08 4.63 5.23
C GLY A 66 14.86 4.15 4.44
N LEU A 67 13.92 5.05 4.21
CA LEU A 67 12.62 4.75 3.59
C LEU A 67 12.40 5.59 2.34
N GLY A 68 12.20 4.92 1.20
CA GLY A 68 11.71 5.52 -0.04
C GLY A 68 10.22 5.23 -0.22
N VAL A 69 9.43 6.25 -0.54
CA VAL A 69 7.97 6.12 -0.64
C VAL A 69 7.47 6.59 -1.99
N MET A 70 6.79 5.72 -2.71
CA MET A 70 6.01 6.04 -3.89
C MET A 70 4.53 6.04 -3.54
N ARG A 71 3.89 7.22 -3.62
CA ARG A 71 2.46 7.39 -3.32
C ARG A 71 1.58 7.10 -4.53
N GLN A 72 0.36 6.65 -4.29
CA GLN A 72 -0.62 6.24 -5.31
C GLN A 72 -0.91 7.30 -6.38
N PHE A 73 -0.94 8.60 -6.03
CA PHE A 73 -1.30 9.68 -6.98
C PHE A 73 -0.23 9.98 -8.03
N ILE A 74 0.98 9.42 -7.91
CA ILE A 74 2.02 9.57 -8.94
C ILE A 74 1.55 8.90 -10.23
N GLY A 75 1.69 9.61 -11.35
CA GLY A 75 1.11 9.25 -12.64
C GLY A 75 -0.15 10.05 -12.99
N GLY A 76 -0.77 10.68 -11.98
CA GLY A 76 -1.94 11.55 -12.13
C GLY A 76 -1.70 13.02 -11.81
N ILE A 77 -0.44 13.47 -11.68
CA ILE A 77 -0.09 14.86 -11.36
C ILE A 77 -0.46 15.78 -12.52
N ARG A 78 -1.25 16.82 -12.25
CA ARG A 78 -1.78 17.77 -13.26
C ARG A 78 -1.61 19.24 -12.86
N ASP A 79 -1.02 19.51 -11.70
CA ASP A 79 -0.67 20.83 -11.21
C ASP A 79 0.61 21.39 -11.90
N GLU A 80 1.17 22.47 -11.36
CA GLU A 80 2.36 23.12 -11.89
C GLU A 80 3.67 22.53 -11.37
N THR A 81 3.62 21.43 -10.63
CA THR A 81 4.79 20.72 -10.11
C THR A 81 5.81 20.46 -11.23
N THR A 82 7.06 20.83 -11.00
CA THR A 82 8.16 20.58 -11.95
C THR A 82 8.76 19.18 -11.73
N VAL A 83 9.58 18.73 -12.68
CA VAL A 83 10.35 17.48 -12.54
C VAL A 83 11.27 17.55 -11.31
N ARG A 84 11.90 18.70 -11.04
CA ARG A 84 12.72 18.92 -9.85
C ARG A 84 11.89 18.78 -8.58
N ASP A 85 10.72 19.44 -8.50
CA ASP A 85 9.85 19.37 -7.33
C ASP A 85 9.39 17.93 -7.05
N LEU A 86 9.04 17.18 -8.11
CA LEU A 86 8.67 15.77 -7.99
C LEU A 86 9.81 14.94 -7.39
N LEU A 87 11.04 15.09 -7.91
CA LEU A 87 12.20 14.35 -7.42
C LEU A 87 12.60 14.75 -6.00
N VAL A 88 12.54 16.04 -5.66
CA VAL A 88 12.74 16.55 -4.30
C VAL A 88 11.68 15.94 -3.36
N SER A 89 10.42 15.84 -3.77
CA SER A 89 9.32 15.35 -2.92
C SER A 89 9.51 13.91 -2.42
N ILE A 90 10.26 13.10 -3.14
CA ILE A 90 10.56 11.69 -2.80
C ILE A 90 11.93 11.50 -2.15
N ALA A 91 12.72 12.57 -2.04
CA ALA A 91 14.02 12.55 -1.39
C ALA A 91 13.90 12.52 0.15
N SER A 92 15.05 12.44 0.84
CA SER A 92 15.09 12.48 2.29
C SER A 92 14.52 13.78 2.86
N GLN A 93 13.98 13.77 4.09
CA GLN A 93 13.44 14.95 4.73
C GLN A 93 14.49 16.08 4.79
N ARG A 94 15.73 15.75 5.14
CA ARG A 94 16.83 16.70 5.20
C ARG A 94 17.06 17.42 3.85
N LEU A 95 16.98 16.70 2.74
CA LEU A 95 17.14 17.27 1.40
C LEU A 95 15.95 18.14 1.01
N ARG A 96 14.70 17.72 1.35
CA ARG A 96 13.49 18.51 1.12
C ARG A 96 13.54 19.85 1.84
N ASP A 97 13.92 19.82 3.13
CA ASP A 97 14.03 21.04 3.94
C ASP A 97 15.13 21.99 3.39
N ALA A 98 16.24 21.45 2.90
CA ALA A 98 17.30 22.23 2.28
C ALA A 98 16.85 22.84 0.93
N ALA A 99 16.14 22.09 0.10
CA ALA A 99 15.57 22.56 -1.16
C ALA A 99 14.58 23.72 -0.92
N GLU A 100 13.64 23.56 0.03
CA GLU A 100 12.66 24.59 0.38
C GLU A 100 13.33 25.89 0.85
N ARG A 101 14.39 25.80 1.66
CA ARG A 101 15.16 26.97 2.10
C ARG A 101 15.91 27.63 0.95
N LEU A 102 16.48 26.83 0.04
CA LEU A 102 17.18 27.35 -1.12
C LEU A 102 16.23 28.10 -2.05
N ASP A 103 15.07 27.49 -2.37
CA ASP A 103 14.06 28.10 -3.23
C ASP A 103 13.51 29.39 -2.61
N ALA A 104 13.25 29.42 -1.29
CA ALA A 104 12.81 30.62 -0.58
C ALA A 104 13.88 31.72 -0.57
N ALA A 105 15.14 31.37 -0.40
CA ALA A 105 16.24 32.33 -0.40
C ALA A 105 16.52 32.90 -1.81
N GLU A 106 16.38 32.09 -2.86
CA GLU A 106 16.49 32.50 -4.26
C GLU A 106 15.39 33.51 -4.63
N LEU A 107 14.12 33.26 -4.24
CA LEU A 107 13.01 34.18 -4.43
C LEU A 107 13.28 35.56 -3.78
N VAL A 108 13.76 35.56 -2.52
CA VAL A 108 14.11 36.82 -1.82
C VAL A 108 15.23 37.55 -2.52
N MET A 109 16.24 36.84 -3.02
CA MET A 109 17.37 37.44 -3.75
C MET A 109 16.92 38.05 -5.09
N MET A 110 15.94 37.43 -5.79
CA MET A 110 15.34 37.96 -7.02
C MET A 110 14.52 39.23 -6.78
N GLU A 111 13.88 39.35 -5.62
CA GLU A 111 13.08 40.55 -5.25
C GLU A 111 13.96 41.68 -4.71
N ARG A 112 15.01 41.35 -3.98
CA ARG A 112 15.92 42.29 -3.29
C ARG A 112 17.35 41.83 -3.45
N ASP A 113 18.08 42.47 -4.35
CA ASP A 113 19.50 42.20 -4.56
C ASP A 113 20.34 43.04 -3.56
N ASP A 114 20.11 42.78 -2.25
CA ASP A 114 20.85 43.37 -1.16
C ASP A 114 21.82 42.38 -0.49
N GLU A 115 22.81 42.88 0.24
CA GLU A 115 23.83 42.05 0.92
C GLU A 115 23.20 41.02 1.86
N PRO A 116 22.13 41.30 2.67
CA PRO A 116 21.46 40.30 3.50
C PRO A 116 20.80 39.20 2.68
N ALA A 117 20.20 39.48 1.51
CA ALA A 117 19.58 38.47 0.64
C ALA A 117 20.64 37.57 0.01
N GLN A 118 21.74 38.15 -0.48
CA GLN A 118 22.90 37.41 -1.02
C GLN A 118 23.50 36.48 0.04
N MET A 119 23.69 36.96 1.28
CA MET A 119 24.19 36.13 2.39
C MET A 119 23.24 34.97 2.74
N ARG A 120 21.94 35.19 2.73
CA ARG A 120 20.94 34.10 2.96
C ARG A 120 20.99 33.08 1.86
N TYR A 121 21.08 33.51 0.60
CA TYR A 121 21.18 32.58 -0.54
C TYR A 121 22.46 31.75 -0.46
N ALA A 122 23.61 32.39 -0.16
CA ALA A 122 24.86 31.68 0.00
C ALA A 122 24.84 30.65 1.14
N ALA A 123 24.18 30.98 2.26
CA ALA A 123 23.99 30.05 3.38
C ALA A 123 23.07 28.88 2.99
N ALA A 124 21.96 29.13 2.30
CA ALA A 124 21.07 28.10 1.83
C ALA A 124 21.71 27.17 0.78
N LEU A 125 22.56 27.72 -0.08
CA LEU A 125 23.36 26.95 -1.06
C LEU A 125 24.36 26.02 -0.37
N ALA A 126 25.00 26.50 0.71
CA ALA A 126 25.89 25.67 1.53
C ALA A 126 25.10 24.54 2.22
N GLU A 127 23.92 24.84 2.79
CA GLU A 127 23.02 23.81 3.38
C GLU A 127 22.59 22.77 2.35
N TRP A 128 22.28 23.18 1.12
CA TRP A 128 21.98 22.27 0.01
C TRP A 128 23.13 21.31 -0.26
N GLY A 129 24.36 21.84 -0.35
CA GLY A 129 25.57 21.03 -0.50
C GLY A 129 25.78 20.05 0.65
N ASP A 130 25.63 20.53 1.92
CA ASP A 130 25.77 19.71 3.13
C ASP A 130 24.67 18.64 3.25
N ALA A 131 23.51 18.87 2.67
CA ALA A 131 22.44 17.89 2.57
C ALA A 131 22.68 16.82 1.47
N GLY A 132 23.74 16.99 0.66
CA GLY A 132 24.07 16.12 -0.47
C GLY A 132 23.34 16.49 -1.75
N GLY A 133 22.84 17.71 -1.89
CA GLY A 133 22.03 18.15 -3.02
C GLY A 133 22.71 17.95 -4.37
N TYR A 134 23.99 18.25 -4.48
CA TYR A 134 24.76 18.04 -5.73
C TYR A 134 24.90 16.57 -6.09
N ASP A 135 25.06 15.68 -5.10
CA ASP A 135 25.10 14.23 -5.36
C ASP A 135 23.74 13.73 -5.84
N TYR A 136 22.64 14.30 -5.29
CA TYR A 136 21.29 14.01 -5.76
C TYR A 136 21.02 14.52 -7.17
N GLU A 137 21.55 15.67 -7.57
CA GLU A 137 21.43 16.16 -8.96
C GLU A 137 22.09 15.21 -9.97
N VAL A 138 23.28 14.67 -9.64
CA VAL A 138 23.93 13.64 -10.45
C VAL A 138 23.08 12.36 -10.52
N HIS A 139 22.51 11.96 -9.39
CA HIS A 139 21.60 10.82 -9.33
C HIS A 139 20.34 11.07 -10.18
N TRP A 140 19.73 12.26 -10.08
CA TRP A 140 18.55 12.63 -10.86
C TRP A 140 18.83 12.73 -12.36
N ASP A 141 20.04 13.14 -12.74
CA ASP A 141 20.44 13.12 -14.15
C ASP A 141 20.38 11.69 -14.72
N ALA A 142 20.95 10.72 -14.01
CA ALA A 142 20.87 9.32 -14.40
C ALA A 142 19.41 8.82 -14.48
N CYS A 143 18.54 9.24 -13.54
CA CYS A 143 17.13 8.85 -13.51
C CYS A 143 16.33 9.48 -14.67
N THR A 144 16.54 10.78 -14.97
CA THR A 144 15.84 11.47 -16.05
C THR A 144 16.27 10.96 -17.42
N VAL A 145 17.55 10.66 -17.60
CA VAL A 145 18.04 10.02 -18.83
C VAL A 145 17.43 8.64 -19.00
N ALA A 146 17.37 7.81 -17.94
CA ALA A 146 16.79 6.47 -18.00
C ALA A 146 15.28 6.48 -18.24
N ALA A 147 14.56 7.42 -17.63
CA ALA A 147 13.10 7.49 -17.72
C ALA A 147 12.58 8.28 -18.92
N LEU A 148 13.22 9.38 -19.28
CA LEU A 148 12.76 10.38 -20.24
C LEU A 148 13.66 10.53 -21.47
N GLY A 149 14.88 9.98 -21.42
CA GLY A 149 15.91 10.19 -22.44
C GLY A 149 16.47 11.61 -22.49
N ILE A 150 16.28 12.40 -21.42
CA ILE A 150 16.65 13.83 -21.36
C ILE A 150 17.47 14.07 -20.08
N PRO A 151 18.63 14.74 -20.15
CA PRO A 151 19.41 15.14 -18.98
C PRO A 151 18.62 16.04 -18.02
N PHE A 152 18.93 15.94 -16.72
CA PHE A 152 18.22 16.66 -15.66
C PHE A 152 18.27 18.19 -15.85
N ASP A 153 19.41 18.75 -16.21
CA ASP A 153 19.58 20.18 -16.46
C ASP A 153 18.61 20.75 -17.50
N ARG A 154 18.20 19.92 -18.49
CA ARG A 154 17.27 20.31 -19.55
C ARG A 154 15.80 20.10 -19.23
N CYS A 155 15.48 19.25 -18.24
CA CYS A 155 14.08 18.93 -17.92
C CYS A 155 13.67 19.32 -16.51
N GLN A 156 14.56 19.78 -15.62
CA GLN A 156 14.26 20.07 -14.23
C GLN A 156 13.07 21.04 -14.03
N TRP A 157 12.94 22.05 -14.89
CA TRP A 157 11.84 23.03 -14.84
C TRP A 157 10.64 22.65 -15.71
N ARG A 158 10.70 21.51 -16.38
CA ARG A 158 9.55 21.01 -17.16
C ARG A 158 8.43 20.61 -16.21
N GLN A 159 7.20 21.05 -16.52
CA GLN A 159 6.03 20.70 -15.72
C GLN A 159 5.70 19.22 -15.87
N VAL A 160 5.52 18.51 -14.73
CA VAL A 160 5.21 17.08 -14.66
C VAL A 160 3.92 16.72 -15.40
N ARG A 161 2.93 17.64 -15.44
CA ARG A 161 1.68 17.46 -16.20
C ARG A 161 1.88 17.27 -17.72
N THR A 162 3.04 17.65 -18.26
CA THR A 162 3.38 17.43 -19.68
C THR A 162 3.97 16.05 -19.95
N LEU A 163 4.26 15.28 -18.90
CA LEU A 163 4.67 13.90 -18.97
C LEU A 163 3.46 12.98 -18.96
N SER A 164 3.53 11.86 -19.66
CA SER A 164 2.55 10.79 -19.54
C SER A 164 2.56 10.21 -18.12
N GLY A 165 1.46 9.58 -17.70
CA GLY A 165 1.40 8.94 -16.39
C GLY A 165 2.47 7.86 -16.20
N GLY A 166 2.81 7.13 -17.26
CA GLY A 166 3.87 6.14 -17.26
C GLY A 166 5.26 6.76 -17.08
N GLU A 167 5.57 7.87 -17.77
CA GLU A 167 6.82 8.60 -17.61
C GLU A 167 6.98 9.16 -16.19
N GLN A 168 5.90 9.72 -15.61
CA GLN A 168 5.92 10.19 -14.22
C GLN A 168 6.26 9.05 -13.25
N LYS A 169 5.62 7.90 -13.41
CA LYS A 169 5.87 6.72 -12.58
C LYS A 169 7.27 6.16 -12.77
N ARG A 170 7.70 6.01 -14.01
CA ARG A 170 9.02 5.49 -14.33
C ARG A 170 10.12 6.36 -13.73
N LEU A 171 9.98 7.69 -13.81
CA LEU A 171 10.94 8.63 -13.23
C LEU A 171 11.08 8.45 -11.71
N VAL A 172 9.96 8.34 -11.00
CA VAL A 172 9.95 8.13 -9.55
C VAL A 172 10.52 6.76 -9.18
N LEU A 173 10.15 5.71 -9.92
CA LEU A 173 10.68 4.35 -9.70
C LEU A 173 12.19 4.29 -9.93
N GLU A 174 12.71 4.88 -11.02
CA GLU A 174 14.16 4.96 -11.26
C GLU A 174 14.89 5.64 -10.10
N SER A 175 14.34 6.76 -9.59
CA SER A 175 14.92 7.48 -8.47
C SER A 175 14.90 6.66 -7.17
N LEU A 176 13.80 5.99 -6.85
CA LEU A 176 13.67 5.18 -5.63
C LEU A 176 14.54 3.92 -5.68
N LEU A 177 14.54 3.22 -6.80
CA LEU A 177 15.31 1.98 -6.96
C LEU A 177 16.83 2.22 -6.89
N ARG A 178 17.29 3.36 -7.40
CA ARG A 178 18.72 3.74 -7.37
C ARG A 178 19.12 4.49 -6.10
N SER A 179 18.17 4.93 -5.27
CA SER A 179 18.46 5.69 -4.03
C SER A 179 19.24 4.85 -3.01
N SER A 180 19.80 5.51 -2.00
CA SER A 180 20.43 4.85 -0.85
C SER A 180 19.46 4.25 0.17
N ASN A 181 18.15 4.48 0.01
CA ASN A 181 17.13 3.89 0.88
C ASN A 181 17.14 2.37 0.73
N GLU A 182 17.13 1.65 1.84
CA GLU A 182 17.12 0.19 1.85
C GLU A 182 15.70 -0.39 1.89
N VAL A 183 14.70 0.43 2.24
CA VAL A 183 13.28 0.05 2.28
C VAL A 183 12.48 0.90 1.30
N LEU A 184 11.65 0.25 0.49
CA LEU A 184 10.74 0.90 -0.45
C LEU A 184 9.29 0.56 -0.13
N LEU A 185 8.45 1.59 -0.08
CA LEU A 185 6.99 1.47 -0.05
C LEU A 185 6.45 1.88 -1.41
N LEU A 186 5.85 0.95 -2.14
CA LEU A 186 5.35 1.19 -3.49
C LEU A 186 3.83 0.98 -3.53
N ASP A 187 3.07 2.08 -3.68
CA ASP A 187 1.60 2.02 -3.75
C ASP A 187 1.15 2.08 -5.22
N GLU A 188 0.70 0.93 -5.74
CA GLU A 188 0.27 0.71 -7.13
C GLU A 188 1.31 1.18 -8.17
N PRO A 189 2.56 0.67 -8.13
CA PRO A 189 3.63 1.11 -9.03
C PRO A 189 3.35 0.75 -10.49
N ASP A 190 2.55 -0.26 -10.75
CA ASP A 190 2.19 -0.80 -12.07
C ASP A 190 1.11 0.02 -12.80
N ASN A 191 0.35 0.85 -12.10
CA ASN A 191 -0.68 1.69 -12.73
C ASN A 191 -0.05 2.71 -13.68
N TYR A 192 -0.69 2.95 -14.82
CA TYR A 192 -0.23 3.82 -15.93
C TYR A 192 0.97 3.30 -16.72
N LEU A 193 1.61 2.20 -16.31
CA LEU A 193 2.68 1.59 -17.07
C LEU A 193 2.12 0.76 -18.24
N ASP A 194 2.73 0.89 -19.40
CA ASP A 194 2.50 -0.01 -20.52
C ASP A 194 3.19 -1.37 -20.30
N VAL A 195 2.94 -2.32 -21.19
CA VAL A 195 3.48 -3.69 -21.03
C VAL A 195 5.02 -3.70 -20.96
N PRO A 196 5.77 -2.99 -21.85
CA PRO A 196 7.22 -2.92 -21.73
C PRO A 196 7.71 -2.33 -20.40
N ALA A 197 7.05 -1.28 -19.89
CA ALA A 197 7.42 -0.67 -18.62
C ALA A 197 7.09 -1.57 -17.41
N LYS A 198 6.04 -2.38 -17.48
CA LYS A 198 5.74 -3.40 -16.47
C LYS A 198 6.80 -4.49 -16.42
N LEU A 199 7.21 -5.03 -17.56
CA LEU A 199 8.30 -6.02 -17.64
C LEU A 199 9.60 -5.45 -17.07
N TRP A 200 9.93 -4.20 -17.43
CA TRP A 200 11.06 -3.50 -16.83
C TRP A 200 10.95 -3.42 -15.29
N LEU A 201 9.75 -3.08 -14.77
CA LEU A 201 9.54 -3.00 -13.31
C LEU A 201 9.75 -4.37 -12.64
N GLU A 202 9.24 -5.44 -13.24
CA GLU A 202 9.45 -6.82 -12.76
C GLU A 202 10.93 -7.16 -12.68
N GLU A 203 11.71 -6.88 -13.75
CA GLU A 203 13.14 -7.09 -13.78
C GLU A 203 13.88 -6.28 -12.70
N GLN A 204 13.50 -5.00 -12.52
CA GLN A 204 14.12 -4.16 -11.51
C GLN A 204 13.81 -4.63 -10.08
N LEU A 205 12.58 -5.04 -9.82
CA LEU A 205 12.18 -5.58 -8.52
C LEU A 205 12.89 -6.92 -8.25
N ALA A 206 12.97 -7.81 -9.23
CA ALA A 206 13.68 -9.08 -9.06
C ALA A 206 15.19 -8.92 -8.81
N ALA A 207 15.80 -7.85 -9.34
CA ALA A 207 17.23 -7.59 -9.21
C ALA A 207 17.60 -6.75 -7.96
N THR A 208 16.63 -6.08 -7.32
CA THR A 208 16.92 -5.18 -6.21
C THR A 208 17.24 -5.94 -4.92
N PRO A 209 18.31 -5.57 -4.19
CA PRO A 209 18.58 -6.11 -2.85
C PRO A 209 17.74 -5.45 -1.76
N LYS A 210 16.90 -4.47 -2.10
CA LYS A 210 16.12 -3.68 -1.15
C LYS A 210 14.93 -4.46 -0.59
N THR A 211 14.52 -4.08 0.59
CA THR A 211 13.26 -4.53 1.18
C THR A 211 12.10 -3.75 0.55
N VAL A 212 11.13 -4.44 -0.02
CA VAL A 212 10.02 -3.80 -0.72
C VAL A 212 8.69 -4.24 -0.11
N LEU A 213 7.87 -3.28 0.29
CA LEU A 213 6.45 -3.48 0.57
C LEU A 213 5.64 -2.84 -0.56
N LEU A 214 4.93 -3.67 -1.32
CA LEU A 214 4.28 -3.25 -2.54
C LEU A 214 2.77 -3.52 -2.46
N VAL A 215 1.95 -2.52 -2.82
CA VAL A 215 0.52 -2.71 -3.10
C VAL A 215 0.34 -2.77 -4.61
N SER A 216 -0.23 -3.85 -5.11
CA SER A 216 -0.60 -4.00 -6.52
C SER A 216 -1.85 -4.86 -6.68
N HIS A 217 -2.57 -4.63 -7.77
CA HIS A 217 -3.67 -5.46 -8.26
C HIS A 217 -3.27 -6.31 -9.48
N ASP A 218 -2.06 -6.12 -9.98
CA ASP A 218 -1.52 -6.87 -11.11
C ASP A 218 -1.01 -8.24 -10.65
N ARG A 219 -1.70 -9.30 -11.11
CA ARG A 219 -1.39 -10.68 -10.70
C ARG A 219 -0.09 -11.18 -11.29
N GLU A 220 0.31 -10.67 -12.46
CA GLU A 220 1.55 -11.06 -13.13
C GLU A 220 2.74 -10.48 -12.38
N LEU A 221 2.71 -9.19 -12.05
CA LEU A 221 3.72 -8.55 -11.21
C LEU A 221 3.85 -9.24 -9.85
N LEU A 222 2.71 -9.54 -9.18
CA LEU A 222 2.73 -10.21 -7.88
C LEU A 222 3.31 -11.63 -7.97
N ALA A 223 3.00 -12.36 -9.06
CA ALA A 223 3.52 -13.71 -9.27
C ALA A 223 5.02 -13.72 -9.58
N ALA A 224 5.51 -12.68 -10.27
CA ALA A 224 6.91 -12.56 -10.65
C ALA A 224 7.81 -12.15 -9.48
N CYS A 225 7.31 -11.24 -8.58
CA CYS A 225 8.17 -10.57 -7.62
C CYS A 225 7.88 -10.90 -6.15
N ALA A 226 6.60 -11.17 -5.77
CA ALA A 226 6.24 -11.28 -4.37
C ALA A 226 6.63 -12.64 -3.75
N GLU A 227 7.51 -12.60 -2.76
CA GLU A 227 7.93 -13.77 -1.97
C GLU A 227 6.95 -14.10 -0.84
N ARG A 228 6.32 -13.08 -0.29
CA ARG A 228 5.33 -13.17 0.79
C ARG A 228 4.15 -12.26 0.50
N ILE A 229 3.01 -12.60 1.08
CA ILE A 229 1.78 -11.83 0.91
C ILE A 229 1.19 -11.52 2.27
N ILE A 230 0.92 -10.24 2.50
CA ILE A 230 0.17 -9.75 3.64
C ILE A 230 -1.21 -9.36 3.13
N THR A 231 -2.23 -10.02 3.62
CA THR A 231 -3.64 -9.70 3.29
C THR A 231 -4.23 -8.86 4.41
N VAL A 232 -4.75 -7.68 4.05
CA VAL A 232 -5.53 -6.82 4.95
C VAL A 232 -7.00 -7.06 4.66
N GLU A 233 -7.71 -7.66 5.62
CA GLU A 233 -9.15 -7.93 5.54
C GLU A 233 -9.78 -7.94 6.94
N ASP A 234 -11.02 -7.55 7.05
CA ASP A 234 -11.77 -7.48 8.31
C ASP A 234 -10.99 -6.80 9.46
N ARG A 235 -10.29 -5.70 9.15
CA ARG A 235 -9.47 -4.90 10.08
C ARG A 235 -8.22 -5.59 10.62
N ARG A 236 -7.91 -6.80 10.17
CA ARG A 236 -6.77 -7.62 10.58
C ARG A 236 -5.84 -7.90 9.42
N VAL A 237 -4.69 -8.49 9.73
CA VAL A 237 -3.73 -8.96 8.73
C VAL A 237 -3.54 -10.46 8.82
N TRP A 238 -3.36 -11.07 7.68
CA TRP A 238 -2.93 -12.44 7.54
C TRP A 238 -1.71 -12.50 6.63
N THR A 239 -0.66 -13.18 7.07
CA THR A 239 0.58 -13.33 6.31
C THR A 239 0.67 -14.73 5.73
N HIS A 240 0.84 -14.81 4.41
CA HIS A 240 1.15 -16.03 3.68
C HIS A 240 2.66 -16.05 3.37
N GLY A 241 3.35 -17.09 3.82
CA GLY A 241 4.80 -17.25 3.68
C GLY A 241 5.28 -17.77 2.32
N GLY A 242 4.36 -18.00 1.37
CA GLY A 242 4.66 -18.41 0.01
C GLY A 242 4.38 -17.30 -1.00
N GLY A 243 4.88 -17.43 -2.23
CA GLY A 243 4.61 -16.50 -3.32
C GLY A 243 3.14 -16.52 -3.79
N PHE A 244 2.82 -15.62 -4.71
CA PHE A 244 1.45 -15.42 -5.18
C PHE A 244 0.82 -16.67 -5.82
N ALA A 245 1.63 -17.55 -6.43
CA ALA A 245 1.15 -18.79 -7.06
C ALA A 245 0.42 -19.73 -6.07
N THR A 246 0.86 -19.78 -4.80
CA THR A 246 0.26 -20.64 -3.76
C THR A 246 -0.80 -19.92 -2.92
N TYR A 247 -0.89 -18.61 -3.04
CA TYR A 247 -1.76 -17.77 -2.22
C TYR A 247 -3.24 -18.15 -2.31
N ALA A 248 -3.74 -18.35 -3.54
CA ALA A 248 -5.17 -18.63 -3.75
C ALA A 248 -5.61 -19.94 -3.06
N GLN A 249 -4.75 -20.97 -3.09
CA GLN A 249 -5.04 -22.23 -2.41
C GLN A 249 -4.94 -22.05 -0.88
N ALA A 250 -3.87 -21.45 -0.40
CA ALA A 250 -3.67 -21.21 1.04
C ALA A 250 -4.80 -20.37 1.65
N ARG A 251 -5.35 -19.41 0.89
CA ARG A 251 -6.51 -18.61 1.32
C ARG A 251 -7.77 -19.46 1.42
N ARG A 252 -8.04 -20.34 0.46
CA ARG A 252 -9.19 -21.27 0.54
C ARG A 252 -9.06 -22.19 1.75
N ASP A 253 -7.91 -22.83 1.92
CA ASP A 253 -7.67 -23.76 3.04
C ASP A 253 -7.82 -23.06 4.40
N ARG A 254 -7.37 -21.79 4.51
CA ARG A 254 -7.57 -20.96 5.69
C ARG A 254 -9.05 -20.69 5.96
N ASN A 255 -9.79 -20.25 4.95
CA ASN A 255 -11.23 -19.93 5.09
C ASN A 255 -12.04 -21.17 5.47
N GLU A 256 -11.80 -22.30 4.80
CA GLU A 256 -12.45 -23.59 5.14
C GLU A 256 -12.17 -24.00 6.59
N ARG A 257 -10.94 -23.79 7.06
CA ARG A 257 -10.57 -24.07 8.47
C ARG A 257 -11.30 -23.14 9.46
N LEU A 258 -11.41 -21.83 9.14
CA LEU A 258 -12.15 -20.88 9.97
C LEU A 258 -13.63 -21.23 10.03
N ASP A 259 -14.24 -21.56 8.89
CA ASP A 259 -15.64 -22.00 8.83
C ASP A 259 -15.89 -23.29 9.62
N GLU A 260 -14.96 -24.26 9.55
CA GLU A 260 -15.07 -25.48 10.34
C GLU A 260 -14.94 -25.20 11.85
N LEU A 261 -14.00 -24.35 12.26
CA LEU A 261 -13.85 -23.95 13.67
C LEU A 261 -15.10 -23.25 14.18
N ARG A 262 -15.68 -22.35 13.37
CA ARG A 262 -16.91 -21.64 13.71
C ARG A 262 -18.08 -22.60 13.86
N ARG A 263 -18.26 -23.52 12.92
CA ARG A 263 -19.31 -24.54 12.99
C ARG A 263 -19.18 -25.41 14.24
N ARG A 264 -17.96 -25.87 14.60
CA ARG A 264 -17.73 -26.64 15.81
C ARG A 264 -18.05 -25.85 17.08
N TRP A 265 -17.71 -24.57 17.07
CA TRP A 265 -18.02 -23.68 18.20
C TRP A 265 -19.54 -23.49 18.34
N ASP A 266 -20.27 -23.26 17.26
CA ASP A 266 -21.73 -23.11 17.25
C ASP A 266 -22.41 -24.40 17.73
N GLU A 267 -21.94 -25.57 17.27
CA GLU A 267 -22.46 -26.87 17.72
C GLU A 267 -22.26 -27.10 19.22
N GLU A 268 -21.08 -26.78 19.75
CA GLU A 268 -20.79 -26.94 21.19
C GLU A 268 -21.57 -25.92 22.02
N HIS A 269 -21.71 -24.70 21.54
CA HIS A 269 -22.49 -23.65 22.19
C HIS A 269 -23.98 -24.08 22.32
N GLU A 270 -24.56 -24.58 21.26
CA GLU A 270 -25.94 -25.08 21.31
C GLU A 270 -26.09 -26.29 22.23
N LYS A 271 -25.14 -27.24 22.27
CA LYS A 271 -25.14 -28.35 23.24
C LYS A 271 -25.08 -27.87 24.69
N LEU A 272 -24.23 -26.86 24.99
CA LEU A 272 -24.14 -26.29 26.33
C LEU A 272 -25.42 -25.56 26.73
N LYS A 273 -26.04 -24.80 25.84
CA LYS A 273 -27.36 -24.17 26.08
C LYS A 273 -28.45 -25.18 26.37
N GLU A 274 -28.54 -26.25 25.58
CA GLU A 274 -29.55 -27.28 25.78
C GLU A 274 -29.31 -28.04 27.08
N LEU A 275 -28.05 -28.30 27.45
CA LEU A 275 -27.70 -28.88 28.75
C LEU A 275 -28.18 -28.01 29.92
N VAL A 276 -27.88 -26.69 29.85
CA VAL A 276 -28.32 -25.72 30.86
C VAL A 276 -29.86 -25.70 30.95
N ARG A 277 -30.55 -25.67 29.83
CA ARG A 277 -32.01 -25.69 29.76
C ARG A 277 -32.61 -26.96 30.40
N THR A 278 -32.05 -28.13 30.04
CA THR A 278 -32.49 -29.43 30.57
C THR A 278 -32.26 -29.53 32.09
N LEU A 279 -31.08 -29.10 32.55
CA LEU A 279 -30.75 -29.12 33.99
C LEU A 279 -31.58 -28.11 34.78
N ARG A 280 -31.90 -26.95 34.21
CA ARG A 280 -32.82 -25.98 34.83
C ARG A 280 -34.18 -26.59 35.12
N ILE A 281 -34.76 -27.32 34.17
CA ILE A 281 -36.05 -28.01 34.34
C ILE A 281 -35.94 -29.10 35.42
N LYS A 282 -34.87 -29.90 35.42
CA LYS A 282 -34.63 -30.94 36.42
C LYS A 282 -34.39 -30.38 37.81
N ALA A 283 -33.71 -29.28 37.95
CA ALA A 283 -33.42 -28.61 39.23
C ALA A 283 -34.66 -27.98 39.85
N SER A 284 -35.71 -27.65 39.06
CA SER A 284 -37.01 -27.17 39.60
C SER A 284 -37.82 -28.24 40.33
N TYR A 285 -37.47 -29.52 40.12
CA TYR A 285 -38.18 -30.68 40.74
C TYR A 285 -37.25 -31.47 41.70
N ASN A 286 -35.95 -31.19 41.76
CA ASN A 286 -34.99 -31.97 42.56
C ASN A 286 -33.81 -31.10 43.01
N ASP A 287 -33.74 -30.80 44.32
CA ASP A 287 -32.71 -29.97 44.92
C ASP A 287 -31.27 -30.51 44.70
N GLY A 288 -31.10 -31.85 44.57
CA GLY A 288 -29.81 -32.46 44.27
C GLY A 288 -29.28 -32.14 42.87
N MET A 289 -30.11 -31.59 41.98
CA MET A 289 -29.69 -31.14 40.64
C MET A 289 -29.27 -29.66 40.56
N ALA A 290 -29.48 -28.87 41.64
CA ALA A 290 -29.13 -27.45 41.67
C ALA A 290 -27.61 -27.21 41.48
N SER A 291 -26.75 -28.02 42.13
CA SER A 291 -25.31 -27.94 41.98
C SER A 291 -24.85 -28.24 40.53
N ARG A 292 -25.48 -29.25 39.88
CA ARG A 292 -25.17 -29.60 38.48
C ARG A 292 -25.63 -28.52 37.50
N TYR A 293 -26.78 -27.92 37.74
CA TYR A 293 -27.26 -26.78 37.00
C TYR A 293 -26.27 -25.60 37.08
N GLN A 294 -25.84 -25.24 38.31
CA GLN A 294 -24.88 -24.14 38.52
C GLN A 294 -23.55 -24.40 37.81
N ALA A 295 -23.03 -25.65 37.88
CA ALA A 295 -21.82 -26.04 37.17
C ALA A 295 -21.95 -25.91 35.64
N ALA A 296 -23.11 -26.28 35.08
CA ALA A 296 -23.39 -26.14 33.65
C ALA A 296 -23.51 -24.68 33.23
N VAL A 297 -24.13 -23.82 34.04
CA VAL A 297 -24.19 -22.37 33.80
C VAL A 297 -22.78 -21.79 33.80
N THR A 298 -21.96 -22.11 34.80
CA THR A 298 -20.57 -21.63 34.87
C THR A 298 -19.75 -22.07 33.65
N ARG A 299 -19.98 -23.29 33.15
CA ARG A 299 -19.31 -23.81 31.95
C ARG A 299 -19.72 -23.03 30.70
N LEU A 300 -21.04 -22.76 30.53
CA LEU A 300 -21.55 -21.97 29.42
C LEU A 300 -21.00 -20.55 29.45
N THR A 301 -21.04 -19.88 30.61
CA THR A 301 -20.50 -18.52 30.74
C THR A 301 -19.03 -18.46 30.39
N LYS A 302 -18.17 -19.38 30.86
CA LYS A 302 -16.76 -19.45 30.50
C LYS A 302 -16.55 -19.68 29.00
N PHE A 303 -17.41 -20.48 28.37
CA PHE A 303 -17.35 -20.75 26.94
C PHE A 303 -17.72 -19.50 26.14
N GLU A 304 -18.75 -18.76 26.56
CA GLU A 304 -19.18 -17.50 25.97
C GLU A 304 -18.13 -16.35 26.18
N GLU A 305 -17.50 -16.31 27.36
CA GLU A 305 -16.41 -15.37 27.65
C GLU A 305 -15.17 -15.60 26.77
N ALA A 306 -14.86 -16.84 26.42
CA ALA A 306 -13.80 -17.17 25.47
C ALA A 306 -14.12 -16.67 24.06
N GLY A 307 -15.42 -16.48 23.75
CA GLY A 307 -15.90 -15.97 22.48
C GLY A 307 -15.81 -16.96 21.32
N PRO A 308 -16.49 -16.64 20.20
CA PRO A 308 -16.41 -17.43 18.99
C PRO A 308 -15.08 -17.22 18.28
N PRO A 309 -14.59 -18.22 17.50
CA PRO A 309 -13.44 -18.06 16.64
C PRO A 309 -13.68 -17.00 15.56
N GLU A 310 -12.60 -16.52 14.97
CA GLU A 310 -12.61 -15.57 13.87
C GLU A 310 -13.55 -16.04 12.74
N GLU A 311 -14.36 -15.13 12.21
CA GLU A 311 -15.20 -15.43 11.04
C GLU A 311 -14.35 -15.46 9.76
N SER A 312 -14.70 -16.33 8.82
CA SER A 312 -14.09 -16.29 7.50
C SER A 312 -14.47 -14.98 6.80
N PRO A 313 -13.53 -14.34 6.09
CA PRO A 313 -13.79 -13.09 5.37
C PRO A 313 -14.91 -13.29 4.34
N ARG A 314 -15.87 -12.37 4.31
CA ARG A 314 -16.98 -12.44 3.35
C ARG A 314 -16.47 -12.17 1.95
N GLU A 315 -16.74 -13.09 1.01
CA GLU A 315 -16.47 -12.84 -0.40
C GLU A 315 -17.38 -11.73 -0.93
N GLN A 316 -16.78 -10.69 -1.50
CA GLN A 316 -17.52 -9.63 -2.19
C GLN A 316 -17.98 -10.15 -3.56
N ASN A 317 -19.07 -10.86 -3.63
CA ASN A 317 -19.69 -11.28 -4.89
C ASN A 317 -20.53 -10.15 -5.47
N VAL A 318 -19.95 -9.35 -6.34
CA VAL A 318 -20.68 -8.34 -7.11
C VAL A 318 -21.43 -9.05 -8.25
N ARG A 319 -22.72 -9.28 -8.07
CA ARG A 319 -23.59 -9.77 -9.16
C ARG A 319 -24.04 -8.58 -10.01
N MET A 320 -23.31 -8.33 -11.10
CA MET A 320 -23.72 -7.32 -12.07
C MET A 320 -24.78 -7.92 -13.00
N ARG A 321 -26.02 -7.44 -12.94
CA ARG A 321 -27.06 -7.75 -13.93
C ARG A 321 -27.08 -6.62 -14.95
N LEU A 322 -26.50 -6.86 -16.09
CA LEU A 322 -26.66 -5.99 -17.24
C LEU A 322 -28.07 -6.19 -17.79
N ARG A 323 -28.97 -5.22 -17.59
CA ARG A 323 -30.26 -5.14 -18.29
C ARG A 323 -29.99 -4.42 -19.61
N GLY A 324 -29.59 -5.15 -20.61
CA GLY A 324 -29.49 -4.65 -21.98
C GLY A 324 -30.72 -5.04 -22.77
N GLY A 325 -31.35 -4.08 -23.45
CA GLY A 325 -32.27 -4.37 -24.56
C GLY A 325 -31.48 -5.01 -25.71
N ARG A 326 -32.18 -5.63 -26.65
CA ARG A 326 -31.60 -6.23 -27.86
C ARG A 326 -30.94 -5.11 -28.68
N THR A 327 -29.60 -4.96 -28.54
CA THR A 327 -28.83 -4.05 -29.41
C THR A 327 -28.72 -4.67 -30.79
N GLY A 328 -28.70 -3.83 -31.83
CA GLY A 328 -28.52 -4.26 -33.23
C GLY A 328 -27.22 -5.10 -33.38
N LYS A 329 -27.12 -5.83 -34.48
CA LYS A 329 -26.00 -6.72 -34.77
C LYS A 329 -24.62 -6.03 -34.89
N ARG A 330 -24.57 -4.70 -34.92
CA ARG A 330 -23.35 -3.91 -35.03
C ARG A 330 -23.36 -2.83 -33.95
N ALA A 331 -22.37 -2.85 -33.06
CA ALA A 331 -22.21 -1.84 -32.01
C ALA A 331 -21.42 -0.61 -32.49
N VAL A 332 -20.46 -0.82 -33.35
CA VAL A 332 -19.62 0.22 -33.97
C VAL A 332 -19.37 -0.16 -35.40
N ILE A 333 -19.44 0.80 -36.31
CA ILE A 333 -19.01 0.69 -37.69
C ILE A 333 -17.98 1.80 -37.91
N CYS A 334 -16.81 1.43 -38.36
CA CYS A 334 -15.77 2.36 -38.76
C CYS A 334 -15.71 2.31 -40.30
N GLU A 335 -15.69 3.44 -40.96
CA GLU A 335 -15.50 3.56 -42.40
C GLU A 335 -14.35 4.53 -42.62
N ASN A 336 -13.24 4.05 -43.20
CA ASN A 336 -12.07 4.88 -43.49
C ASN A 336 -11.53 5.65 -42.25
N LEU A 337 -11.58 5.05 -41.05
CA LEU A 337 -11.08 5.71 -39.85
C LEU A 337 -9.56 5.84 -39.90
N GLU A 338 -9.08 7.08 -39.92
CA GLU A 338 -7.67 7.44 -39.98
C GLU A 338 -7.31 8.37 -38.83
N LEU A 339 -6.14 8.16 -38.24
CA LEU A 339 -5.47 9.11 -37.36
C LEU A 339 -4.18 9.55 -38.04
N THR A 340 -4.20 10.73 -38.62
CA THR A 340 -3.08 11.28 -39.42
C THR A 340 -1.77 11.22 -38.64
N GLY A 341 -0.80 10.50 -39.20
CA GLY A 341 0.53 10.30 -38.56
C GLY A 341 0.64 9.17 -37.52
N LEU A 342 -0.47 8.54 -37.12
CA LEU A 342 -0.49 7.49 -36.13
C LEU A 342 -1.03 6.14 -36.65
N MET A 343 -2.05 6.18 -37.52
CA MET A 343 -2.73 4.97 -37.98
C MET A 343 -3.21 5.13 -39.40
N LYS A 344 -2.99 4.11 -40.24
CA LYS A 344 -3.51 4.07 -41.61
C LYS A 344 -5.04 3.89 -41.62
N PRO A 345 -5.75 4.34 -42.68
CA PRO A 345 -7.18 4.10 -42.77
C PRO A 345 -7.54 2.62 -42.66
N PHE A 346 -8.58 2.30 -41.89
CA PHE A 346 -9.14 0.96 -41.75
C PHE A 346 -10.66 1.02 -41.60
N ASP A 347 -11.32 -0.08 -41.96
CA ASP A 347 -12.77 -0.26 -41.88
C ASP A 347 -13.15 -1.24 -40.76
#